data_09ecc477005337aadc6e3885dc053f53
#
_entry.id   09ecc477005337aadc6e3885dc053f53
#
_cell.length_a   1.000
_cell.length_b   1.000
_cell.length_c   1.000
_cell.angle_alpha   90.00
_cell.angle_beta   90.00
_cell.angle_gamma   90.00
#
_symmetry.space_group_name_H-M   'P 1'
#
loop_
_entity.id
_entity.type
_entity.pdbx_description
1 polymer ?
#
loop_
_entity_poly.entity_id
_entity_poly.type
_entity_poly.pdbx_seq_one_letter_code
_entity_poly.pdbx_strand_id
1 'polypeptide(L)'
;MAKQLLGKPVADRLKERLSAEIEKRRRMGKALGFAAVRVGDDPSSVVYQGRLVKAAATLGFEPLEIALPEESSETEVIEKLKALGEDEKIAGILLFMPLPKGLDKDRISRAIPIEKDVDALNPVQFGDVMAGRSLWAPCTARAVMEMADYYEYDLTGKHVVIIGRSDVVGRPLAQLMLARNATVTVCHSRTKDLALHTRSADLVVPAVGQAGILTGDMLKPGAWVIDVGINVRPDGQGIIGDADFASCEPICEAISPVPGGVGAISVTMVLEALLRDQD
;
A
#
# COMPACT_ATOMS: atom_id res chain seq x y z
N MET A 1 -11.17 26.21 -1.24
CA MET A 1 -10.04 25.29 -1.08
C MET A 1 -10.59 23.93 -0.71
N ALA A 2 -10.08 22.88 -1.32
CA ALA A 2 -10.48 21.51 -1.00
C ALA A 2 -10.09 21.12 0.44
N LYS A 3 -10.83 20.19 1.03
CA LYS A 3 -10.43 19.50 2.28
C LYS A 3 -9.16 18.70 2.02
N GLN A 4 -8.11 18.93 2.79
CA GLN A 4 -6.90 18.12 2.68
C GLN A 4 -7.06 16.80 3.43
N LEU A 5 -6.86 15.69 2.73
CA LEU A 5 -6.89 14.33 3.27
C LEU A 5 -5.50 13.97 3.81
N LEU A 6 -5.18 14.45 5.00
CA LEU A 6 -3.88 14.22 5.63
C LEU A 6 -3.78 12.78 6.14
N GLY A 7 -2.68 12.10 5.81
CA GLY A 7 -2.43 10.73 6.27
C GLY A 7 -2.00 10.64 7.74
N LYS A 8 -1.40 11.70 8.32
CA LYS A 8 -0.91 11.67 9.70
C LYS A 8 -2.02 11.36 10.72
N PRO A 9 -3.18 12.04 10.72
CA PRO A 9 -4.26 11.71 11.67
C PRO A 9 -4.77 10.27 11.52
N VAL A 10 -4.83 9.77 10.29
CA VAL A 10 -5.20 8.37 9.99
C VAL A 10 -4.19 7.40 10.62
N ALA A 11 -2.90 7.63 10.36
CA ALA A 11 -1.82 6.81 10.92
C ALA A 11 -1.77 6.86 12.45
N ASP A 12 -2.05 8.01 13.06
CA ASP A 12 -2.05 8.16 14.52
C ASP A 12 -3.22 7.36 15.16
N ARG A 13 -4.44 7.43 14.58
CA ARG A 13 -5.58 6.57 15.00
C ARG A 13 -5.26 5.08 14.87
N LEU A 14 -4.60 4.68 13.76
CA LEU A 14 -4.17 3.30 13.57
C LEU A 14 -3.17 2.86 14.65
N LYS A 15 -2.16 3.67 14.96
CA LYS A 15 -1.16 3.35 15.99
C LYS A 15 -1.77 3.16 17.36
N GLU A 16 -2.79 3.94 17.73
CA GLU A 16 -3.52 3.76 18.99
C GLU A 16 -4.18 2.37 19.05
N ARG A 17 -4.86 1.96 17.95
CA ARG A 17 -5.44 0.61 17.86
C ARG A 17 -4.37 -0.47 17.96
N LEU A 18 -3.25 -0.31 17.23
CA LEU A 18 -2.15 -1.27 17.21
C LEU A 18 -1.50 -1.43 18.59
N SER A 19 -1.28 -0.34 19.30
CA SER A 19 -0.65 -0.37 20.64
C SER A 19 -1.45 -1.24 21.61
N ALA A 20 -2.76 -1.13 21.62
CA ALA A 20 -3.63 -1.96 22.45
C ALA A 20 -3.54 -3.45 22.09
N GLU A 21 -3.54 -3.78 20.78
CA GLU A 21 -3.47 -5.16 20.33
C GLU A 21 -2.08 -5.78 20.55
N ILE A 22 -1.00 -4.99 20.37
CA ILE A 22 0.38 -5.44 20.67
C ILE A 22 0.51 -5.82 22.14
N GLU A 23 0.00 -4.99 23.06
CA GLU A 23 0.03 -5.30 24.49
C GLU A 23 -0.78 -6.56 24.84
N LYS A 24 -1.93 -6.76 24.20
CA LYS A 24 -2.73 -7.97 24.35
C LYS A 24 -1.94 -9.21 23.90
N ARG A 25 -1.32 -9.16 22.69
CA ARG A 25 -0.50 -10.25 22.15
C ARG A 25 0.71 -10.55 23.02
N ARG A 26 1.40 -9.53 23.51
CA ARG A 26 2.54 -9.70 24.42
C ARG A 26 2.14 -10.45 25.71
N ARG A 27 0.98 -10.11 26.31
CA ARG A 27 0.43 -10.81 27.49
C ARG A 27 0.07 -12.27 27.21
N MET A 28 -0.33 -12.57 25.96
CA MET A 28 -0.66 -13.92 25.51
C MET A 28 0.57 -14.72 25.08
N GLY A 29 1.78 -14.14 25.10
CA GLY A 29 3.00 -14.78 24.60
C GLY A 29 3.02 -15.02 23.09
N LYS A 30 2.17 -14.32 22.31
CA LYS A 30 2.14 -14.43 20.84
C LYS A 30 3.35 -13.72 20.23
N ALA A 31 3.82 -14.24 19.09
CA ALA A 31 4.96 -13.68 18.35
C ALA A 31 4.72 -12.21 17.95
N LEU A 32 5.77 -11.41 18.07
CA LEU A 32 5.83 -10.01 17.63
C LEU A 32 7.02 -9.75 16.70
N GLY A 33 7.70 -10.82 16.26
CA GLY A 33 8.81 -10.74 15.30
C GLY A 33 8.33 -10.32 13.92
N PHE A 34 9.10 -9.47 13.27
CA PHE A 34 8.82 -8.96 11.94
C PHE A 34 10.06 -9.06 11.06
N ALA A 35 10.00 -9.87 10.01
CA ALA A 35 11.10 -10.01 9.05
C ALA A 35 10.93 -9.04 7.87
N ALA A 36 11.83 -8.08 7.77
CA ALA A 36 11.92 -7.11 6.68
C ALA A 36 13.01 -7.55 5.70
N VAL A 37 12.63 -8.23 4.60
CA VAL A 37 13.56 -8.89 3.67
C VAL A 37 13.70 -8.10 2.39
N ARG A 38 14.92 -7.67 2.03
CA ARG A 38 15.26 -7.11 0.73
C ARG A 38 16.34 -7.92 0.03
N VAL A 39 16.36 -7.85 -1.29
CA VAL A 39 17.39 -8.42 -2.15
C VAL A 39 18.00 -7.28 -2.97
N GLY A 40 19.31 -7.10 -2.87
CA GLY A 40 20.01 -5.95 -3.46
C GLY A 40 19.85 -4.65 -2.65
N ASP A 41 20.37 -3.56 -3.19
CA ASP A 41 20.50 -2.26 -2.54
C ASP A 41 19.75 -1.14 -3.28
N ASP A 42 18.53 -1.43 -3.77
CA ASP A 42 17.67 -0.37 -4.32
C ASP A 42 17.49 0.76 -3.30
N PRO A 43 17.88 2.01 -3.62
CA PRO A 43 17.92 3.11 -2.65
C PRO A 43 16.56 3.40 -2.01
N SER A 44 15.46 3.23 -2.74
CA SER A 44 14.12 3.46 -2.21
C SER A 44 13.71 2.39 -1.20
N SER A 45 14.04 1.13 -1.50
CA SER A 45 13.81 -0.01 -0.62
C SER A 45 14.62 0.08 0.67
N VAL A 46 15.89 0.50 0.59
CA VAL A 46 16.76 0.70 1.76
C VAL A 46 16.17 1.78 2.69
N VAL A 47 15.79 2.93 2.14
CA VAL A 47 15.21 4.03 2.94
C VAL A 47 13.89 3.61 3.57
N TYR A 48 13.04 2.90 2.82
CA TYR A 48 11.74 2.46 3.32
C TYR A 48 11.88 1.38 4.39
N GLN A 49 12.79 0.40 4.21
CA GLN A 49 13.12 -0.61 5.21
C GLN A 49 13.54 0.02 6.53
N GLY A 50 14.49 0.96 6.51
CA GLY A 50 14.96 1.63 7.73
C GLY A 50 13.86 2.39 8.47
N ARG A 51 12.94 3.05 7.74
CA ARG A 51 11.78 3.71 8.35
C ARG A 51 10.83 2.71 9.00
N LEU A 52 10.56 1.60 8.31
CA LEU A 52 9.64 0.57 8.77
C LEU A 52 10.17 -0.15 10.00
N VAL A 53 11.45 -0.56 9.99
CA VAL A 53 12.15 -1.19 11.11
C VAL A 53 12.11 -0.28 12.35
N LYS A 54 12.41 1.00 12.18
CA LYS A 54 12.35 1.98 13.28
C LYS A 54 10.92 2.15 13.83
N ALA A 55 9.92 2.21 12.96
CA ALA A 55 8.53 2.33 13.36
C ALA A 55 8.04 1.07 14.09
N ALA A 56 8.40 -0.12 13.60
CA ALA A 56 8.10 -1.40 14.22
C ALA A 56 8.67 -1.48 15.65
N ALA A 57 9.96 -1.19 15.80
CA ALA A 57 10.62 -1.18 17.12
C ALA A 57 9.97 -0.18 18.09
N THR A 58 9.62 1.01 17.59
CA THR A 58 8.95 2.05 18.41
C THR A 58 7.59 1.59 18.94
N LEU A 59 6.85 0.78 18.18
CA LEU A 59 5.56 0.23 18.60
C LEU A 59 5.69 -1.06 19.44
N GLY A 60 6.89 -1.61 19.58
CA GLY A 60 7.15 -2.79 20.39
C GLY A 60 7.12 -4.12 19.66
N PHE A 61 7.21 -4.10 18.32
CA PHE A 61 7.56 -5.28 17.53
C PHE A 61 9.07 -5.58 17.63
N GLU A 62 9.46 -6.76 17.24
CA GLU A 62 10.83 -7.23 17.20
C GLU A 62 11.30 -7.36 15.73
N PRO A 63 11.72 -6.23 15.09
CA PRO A 63 12.08 -6.27 13.67
C PRO A 63 13.41 -6.99 13.44
N LEU A 64 13.43 -7.88 12.47
CA LEU A 64 14.59 -8.54 11.91
C LEU A 64 14.86 -8.00 10.51
N GLU A 65 15.89 -7.19 10.37
CA GLU A 65 16.31 -6.63 9.08
C GLU A 65 17.19 -7.64 8.35
N ILE A 66 16.79 -8.00 7.12
CA ILE A 66 17.50 -8.96 6.28
C ILE A 66 17.79 -8.29 4.94
N ALA A 67 19.07 -8.19 4.60
CA ALA A 67 19.57 -7.74 3.33
C ALA A 67 20.32 -8.90 2.65
N LEU A 68 19.74 -9.42 1.57
CA LEU A 68 20.39 -10.43 0.74
C LEU A 68 21.17 -9.71 -0.39
N PRO A 69 22.33 -10.23 -0.79
CA PRO A 69 23.08 -9.70 -1.93
C PRO A 69 22.24 -9.63 -3.21
N GLU A 70 22.57 -8.69 -4.11
CA GLU A 70 21.87 -8.56 -5.41
C GLU A 70 22.06 -9.81 -6.27
N GLU A 71 23.20 -10.49 -6.11
CA GLU A 71 23.58 -11.71 -6.83
C GLU A 71 22.94 -12.98 -6.25
N SER A 72 22.17 -12.88 -5.18
CA SER A 72 21.51 -14.04 -4.56
C SER A 72 20.67 -14.79 -5.58
N SER A 73 20.84 -16.10 -5.63
CA SER A 73 20.04 -16.98 -6.45
C SER A 73 18.59 -17.05 -5.96
N GLU A 74 17.68 -17.37 -6.86
CA GLU A 74 16.28 -17.57 -6.51
C GLU A 74 16.11 -18.62 -5.40
N THR A 75 16.92 -19.70 -5.44
CA THR A 75 16.91 -20.76 -4.43
C THR A 75 17.30 -20.22 -3.04
N GLU A 76 18.35 -19.44 -2.93
CA GLU A 76 18.79 -18.84 -1.64
C GLU A 76 17.72 -17.92 -1.05
N VAL A 77 17.06 -17.11 -1.89
CA VAL A 77 15.96 -16.24 -1.44
C VAL A 77 14.79 -17.09 -0.95
N ILE A 78 14.39 -18.13 -1.70
CA ILE A 78 13.31 -19.04 -1.34
C ILE A 78 13.61 -19.78 -0.02
N GLU A 79 14.80 -20.31 0.14
CA GLU A 79 15.21 -21.01 1.37
C GLU A 79 15.18 -20.07 2.58
N LYS A 80 15.63 -18.82 2.41
CA LYS A 80 15.57 -17.81 3.47
C LYS A 80 14.14 -17.50 3.88
N LEU A 81 13.23 -17.30 2.91
CA LEU A 81 11.82 -17.02 3.18
C LEU A 81 11.12 -18.19 3.86
N LYS A 82 11.41 -19.44 3.45
CA LYS A 82 10.90 -20.66 4.11
C LYS A 82 11.36 -20.75 5.57
N ALA A 83 12.65 -20.57 5.82
CA ALA A 83 13.20 -20.61 7.18
C ALA A 83 12.55 -19.55 8.09
N LEU A 84 12.27 -18.34 7.57
CA LEU A 84 11.53 -17.31 8.29
C LEU A 84 10.05 -17.70 8.49
N GLY A 85 9.47 -18.41 7.52
CA GLY A 85 8.11 -18.91 7.61
C GLY A 85 7.94 -19.98 8.70
N GLU A 86 8.96 -20.79 8.91
CA GLU A 86 8.99 -21.84 9.94
C GLU A 86 9.32 -21.31 11.35
N ASP A 87 9.88 -20.10 11.47
CA ASP A 87 10.23 -19.52 12.76
C ASP A 87 8.97 -19.00 13.47
N GLU A 88 8.61 -19.68 14.59
CA GLU A 88 7.44 -19.32 15.41
C GLU A 88 7.54 -17.91 16.04
N LYS A 89 8.73 -17.33 16.12
CA LYS A 89 8.93 -15.96 16.63
C LYS A 89 8.57 -14.89 15.61
N ILE A 90 8.48 -15.24 14.32
CA ILE A 90 8.15 -14.33 13.22
C ILE A 90 6.65 -14.33 13.00
N ALA A 91 6.01 -13.20 13.29
CA ALA A 91 4.58 -12.99 13.06
C ALA A 91 4.27 -12.62 11.60
N GLY A 92 5.23 -12.02 10.88
CA GLY A 92 5.03 -11.67 9.49
C GLY A 92 6.33 -11.38 8.74
N ILE A 93 6.26 -11.52 7.42
CA ILE A 93 7.37 -11.34 6.48
C ILE A 93 6.96 -10.31 5.44
N LEU A 94 7.75 -9.25 5.29
CA LEU A 94 7.65 -8.31 4.19
C LEU A 94 8.84 -8.54 3.25
N LEU A 95 8.55 -8.91 2.01
CA LEU A 95 9.55 -8.95 0.93
C LEU A 95 9.47 -7.65 0.13
N PHE A 96 10.57 -6.88 0.12
CA PHE A 96 10.63 -5.61 -0.59
C PHE A 96 10.67 -5.79 -2.10
N MET A 97 9.96 -4.93 -2.80
CA MET A 97 9.97 -4.83 -4.25
C MET A 97 10.61 -3.50 -4.69
N PRO A 98 11.27 -3.44 -5.86
CA PRO A 98 11.43 -4.53 -6.83
C PRO A 98 12.51 -5.55 -6.44
N LEU A 99 12.38 -6.77 -6.93
CA LEU A 99 13.48 -7.75 -6.91
C LEU A 99 14.48 -7.45 -8.03
N PRO A 100 15.76 -7.86 -7.87
CA PRO A 100 16.76 -7.83 -8.92
C PRO A 100 16.29 -8.53 -10.21
N LYS A 101 16.81 -8.06 -11.35
CA LYS A 101 16.50 -8.67 -12.65
C LYS A 101 16.93 -10.14 -12.69
N GLY A 102 16.05 -10.99 -13.22
CA GLY A 102 16.30 -12.42 -13.35
C GLY A 102 15.68 -13.28 -12.25
N LEU A 103 15.22 -12.68 -11.16
CA LEU A 103 14.45 -13.37 -10.13
C LEU A 103 12.96 -13.37 -10.47
N ASP A 104 12.34 -14.55 -10.36
CA ASP A 104 10.89 -14.71 -10.57
C ASP A 104 10.12 -14.36 -9.30
N LYS A 105 9.45 -13.18 -9.33
CA LYS A 105 8.64 -12.70 -8.21
C LYS A 105 7.60 -13.72 -7.75
N ASP A 106 6.90 -14.35 -8.70
CA ASP A 106 5.78 -15.24 -8.35
C ASP A 106 6.25 -16.54 -7.72
N ARG A 107 7.42 -17.05 -8.14
CA ARG A 107 8.03 -18.23 -7.52
C ARG A 107 8.57 -17.91 -6.13
N ILE A 108 9.23 -16.79 -5.97
CA ILE A 108 9.79 -16.35 -4.68
C ILE A 108 8.68 -16.07 -3.67
N SER A 109 7.66 -15.30 -4.04
CA SER A 109 6.59 -14.94 -3.12
C SER A 109 5.73 -16.13 -2.66
N ARG A 110 5.64 -17.20 -3.45
CA ARG A 110 5.01 -18.49 -3.03
C ARG A 110 5.71 -19.13 -1.84
N ALA A 111 6.97 -18.80 -1.58
CA ALA A 111 7.71 -19.34 -0.43
C ALA A 111 7.31 -18.65 0.90
N ILE A 112 6.61 -17.53 0.84
CA ILE A 112 6.08 -16.85 2.04
C ILE A 112 4.77 -17.56 2.43
N PRO A 113 4.65 -18.09 3.65
CA PRO A 113 3.38 -18.64 4.15
C PRO A 113 2.29 -17.56 4.11
N ILE A 114 1.09 -17.90 3.68
CA ILE A 114 -0.02 -16.94 3.49
C ILE A 114 -0.33 -16.19 4.79
N GLU A 115 -0.30 -16.88 5.90
CA GLU A 115 -0.54 -16.32 7.22
C GLU A 115 0.53 -15.32 7.70
N LYS A 116 1.73 -15.37 7.09
CA LYS A 116 2.85 -14.44 7.38
C LYS A 116 3.12 -13.44 6.26
N ASP A 117 2.40 -13.52 5.15
CA ASP A 117 2.55 -12.60 4.02
C ASP A 117 1.88 -11.25 4.33
N VAL A 118 2.69 -10.27 4.67
CA VAL A 118 2.22 -8.96 5.14
C VAL A 118 1.61 -8.11 4.02
N ASP A 119 2.11 -8.27 2.79
CA ASP A 119 1.75 -7.41 1.65
C ASP A 119 1.01 -8.16 0.53
N ALA A 120 0.48 -9.34 0.85
CA ALA A 120 -0.32 -10.16 -0.09
C ALA A 120 0.40 -10.40 -1.43
N LEU A 121 1.70 -10.68 -1.37
CA LEU A 121 2.51 -10.98 -2.56
C LEU A 121 2.33 -12.42 -3.03
N ASN A 122 1.93 -13.34 -2.13
CA ASN A 122 1.68 -14.73 -2.46
C ASN A 122 0.50 -14.81 -3.45
N PRO A 123 0.69 -15.44 -4.64
CA PRO A 123 -0.35 -15.50 -5.66
C PRO A 123 -1.67 -16.15 -5.20
N VAL A 124 -1.65 -17.04 -4.21
CA VAL A 124 -2.87 -17.64 -3.64
C VAL A 124 -3.65 -16.59 -2.87
N GLN A 125 -2.99 -15.85 -1.97
CA GLN A 125 -3.60 -14.76 -1.22
C GLN A 125 -4.10 -13.65 -2.15
N PHE A 126 -3.31 -13.28 -3.15
CA PHE A 126 -3.73 -12.34 -4.18
C PHE A 126 -4.99 -12.83 -4.92
N GLY A 127 -5.05 -14.12 -5.25
CA GLY A 127 -6.22 -14.75 -5.86
C GLY A 127 -7.46 -14.65 -4.98
N ASP A 128 -7.34 -14.83 -3.68
CA ASP A 128 -8.44 -14.71 -2.72
C ASP A 128 -8.94 -13.26 -2.60
N VAL A 129 -8.04 -12.28 -2.62
CA VAL A 129 -8.42 -10.86 -2.70
C VAL A 129 -9.18 -10.59 -3.98
N MET A 130 -8.67 -11.02 -5.14
CA MET A 130 -9.31 -10.80 -6.44
C MET A 130 -10.66 -11.50 -6.57
N ALA A 131 -10.88 -12.59 -5.86
CA ALA A 131 -12.15 -13.29 -5.81
C ALA A 131 -13.12 -12.73 -4.75
N GLY A 132 -12.73 -11.71 -4.01
CA GLY A 132 -13.53 -11.12 -2.93
C GLY A 132 -13.68 -12.01 -1.69
N ARG A 133 -12.84 -13.05 -1.56
CA ARG A 133 -12.83 -13.96 -0.39
C ARG A 133 -11.99 -13.43 0.76
N SER A 134 -11.09 -12.51 0.50
CA SER A 134 -10.24 -11.87 1.50
C SER A 134 -10.17 -10.35 1.28
N LEU A 135 -10.23 -9.59 2.35
CA LEU A 135 -9.92 -8.15 2.37
C LEU A 135 -8.45 -7.88 2.71
N TRP A 136 -7.66 -8.93 2.88
CA TRP A 136 -6.25 -8.85 3.20
C TRP A 136 -5.41 -8.59 1.95
N ALA A 137 -5.50 -7.37 1.46
CA ALA A 137 -4.86 -6.87 0.25
C ALA A 137 -3.52 -6.20 0.57
N PRO A 138 -2.70 -5.88 -0.44
CA PRO A 138 -1.48 -5.10 -0.29
C PRO A 138 -1.69 -3.82 0.52
N CYS A 139 -0.71 -3.51 1.38
CA CYS A 139 -0.82 -2.45 2.38
C CYS A 139 -1.14 -1.08 1.80
N THR A 140 -0.65 -0.75 0.61
CA THR A 140 -0.95 0.54 -0.05
C THR A 140 -2.42 0.63 -0.49
N ALA A 141 -2.99 -0.45 -1.01
CA ALA A 141 -4.41 -0.48 -1.37
C ALA A 141 -5.30 -0.34 -0.11
N ARG A 142 -4.94 -1.02 0.98
CA ARG A 142 -5.61 -0.89 2.27
C ARG A 142 -5.47 0.52 2.87
N ALA A 143 -4.31 1.17 2.70
CA ALA A 143 -4.09 2.55 3.17
C ALA A 143 -5.05 3.55 2.50
N VAL A 144 -5.39 3.37 1.21
CA VAL A 144 -6.40 4.18 0.52
C VAL A 144 -7.78 3.95 1.14
N MET A 145 -8.16 2.70 1.43
CA MET A 145 -9.43 2.37 2.08
C MET A 145 -9.51 2.96 3.49
N GLU A 146 -8.45 2.84 4.28
CA GLU A 146 -8.39 3.41 5.64
C GLU A 146 -8.48 4.94 5.62
N MET A 147 -7.93 5.61 4.60
CA MET A 147 -8.10 7.05 4.41
C MET A 147 -9.56 7.38 4.10
N ALA A 148 -10.21 6.65 3.20
CA ALA A 148 -11.62 6.85 2.88
C ALA A 148 -12.50 6.66 4.14
N ASP A 149 -12.27 5.61 4.91
CA ASP A 149 -13.00 5.32 6.15
C ASP A 149 -12.78 6.37 7.24
N TYR A 150 -11.54 6.85 7.41
CA TYR A 150 -11.23 7.90 8.38
C TYR A 150 -11.97 9.20 8.10
N TYR A 151 -12.04 9.57 6.82
CA TYR A 151 -12.72 10.78 6.39
C TYR A 151 -14.20 10.58 6.08
N GLU A 152 -14.74 9.41 6.44
CA GLU A 152 -16.18 9.06 6.34
C GLU A 152 -16.72 9.16 4.90
N TYR A 153 -15.87 8.79 3.91
CA TYR A 153 -16.30 8.76 2.51
C TYR A 153 -17.07 7.47 2.23
N ASP A 154 -18.40 7.59 2.09
CA ASP A 154 -19.25 6.47 1.70
C ASP A 154 -19.04 6.13 0.21
N LEU A 155 -18.54 4.91 -0.04
CA LEU A 155 -18.28 4.38 -1.38
C LEU A 155 -19.54 3.82 -2.05
N THR A 156 -20.63 3.60 -1.31
CA THR A 156 -21.84 2.97 -1.83
C THR A 156 -22.43 3.77 -2.98
N GLY A 157 -22.54 3.14 -4.16
CA GLY A 157 -23.07 3.75 -5.38
C GLY A 157 -22.17 4.80 -6.03
N LYS A 158 -20.97 5.05 -5.50
CA LYS A 158 -20.01 6.01 -6.09
C LYS A 158 -19.32 5.43 -7.31
N HIS A 159 -19.09 6.28 -8.30
CA HIS A 159 -18.22 5.96 -9.43
C HIS A 159 -16.79 6.30 -9.07
N VAL A 160 -15.93 5.28 -9.02
CA VAL A 160 -14.51 5.42 -8.72
C VAL A 160 -13.67 5.13 -9.95
N VAL A 161 -12.74 6.01 -10.27
CA VAL A 161 -11.74 5.80 -11.31
C VAL A 161 -10.38 5.60 -10.68
N ILE A 162 -9.78 4.44 -10.91
CA ILE A 162 -8.41 4.13 -10.51
C ILE A 162 -7.51 4.24 -11.73
N ILE A 163 -6.49 5.10 -11.67
CA ILE A 163 -5.47 5.24 -12.71
C ILE A 163 -4.28 4.39 -12.30
N GLY A 164 -4.15 3.21 -12.86
CA GLY A 164 -3.14 2.21 -12.56
C GLY A 164 -3.74 0.81 -12.41
N ARG A 165 -2.96 -0.23 -12.78
CA ARG A 165 -3.40 -1.63 -12.71
C ARG A 165 -2.31 -2.57 -12.18
N SER A 166 -1.46 -2.05 -11.30
CA SER A 166 -0.43 -2.86 -10.64
C SER A 166 -1.06 -3.88 -9.68
N ASP A 167 -0.33 -4.97 -9.41
CA ASP A 167 -0.75 -6.00 -8.47
C ASP A 167 -0.71 -5.53 -7.02
N VAL A 168 0.06 -4.47 -6.73
CA VAL A 168 0.23 -3.96 -5.36
C VAL A 168 -0.71 -2.79 -5.02
N VAL A 169 -1.35 -2.15 -6.01
CA VAL A 169 -2.28 -1.04 -5.78
C VAL A 169 -3.54 -1.17 -6.61
N GLY A 170 -3.46 -0.97 -7.94
CA GLY A 170 -4.64 -0.71 -8.75
C GLY A 170 -5.65 -1.86 -8.78
N ARG A 171 -5.19 -3.09 -9.03
CA ARG A 171 -6.07 -4.28 -9.06
C ARG A 171 -6.68 -4.59 -7.70
N PRO A 172 -5.90 -4.74 -6.62
CA PRO A 172 -6.48 -5.03 -5.31
C PRO A 172 -7.37 -3.90 -4.79
N LEU A 173 -7.02 -2.64 -5.04
CA LEU A 173 -7.85 -1.50 -4.65
C LEU A 173 -9.21 -1.53 -5.36
N ALA A 174 -9.24 -1.86 -6.66
CA ALA A 174 -10.49 -2.00 -7.40
C ALA A 174 -11.41 -3.04 -6.72
N GLN A 175 -10.85 -4.17 -6.32
CA GLN A 175 -11.61 -5.22 -5.65
C GLN A 175 -12.10 -4.80 -4.26
N LEU A 176 -11.27 -4.11 -3.48
CA LEU A 176 -11.68 -3.59 -2.17
C LEU A 176 -12.82 -2.57 -2.30
N MET A 177 -12.78 -1.70 -3.30
CA MET A 177 -13.84 -0.71 -3.54
C MET A 177 -15.13 -1.34 -4.06
N LEU A 178 -15.04 -2.37 -4.93
CA LEU A 178 -16.18 -3.18 -5.34
C LEU A 178 -16.87 -3.84 -4.14
N ALA A 179 -16.09 -4.38 -3.19
CA ALA A 179 -16.62 -4.97 -1.97
C ALA A 179 -17.35 -3.94 -1.06
N ARG A 180 -17.11 -2.64 -1.29
CA ARG A 180 -17.78 -1.51 -0.61
C ARG A 180 -18.89 -0.89 -1.49
N ASN A 181 -19.42 -1.64 -2.46
CA ASN A 181 -20.51 -1.26 -3.35
C ASN A 181 -20.22 -0.06 -4.27
N ALA A 182 -18.94 0.22 -4.57
CA ALA A 182 -18.60 1.21 -5.58
C ALA A 182 -18.71 0.63 -6.99
N THR A 183 -18.96 1.50 -7.98
CA THR A 183 -18.76 1.19 -9.41
C THR A 183 -17.35 1.60 -9.78
N VAL A 184 -16.50 0.67 -10.23
CA VAL A 184 -15.08 0.93 -10.43
C VAL A 184 -14.70 0.87 -11.91
N THR A 185 -14.01 1.89 -12.37
CA THR A 185 -13.34 1.93 -13.67
C THR A 185 -11.82 1.94 -13.46
N VAL A 186 -11.11 0.98 -14.08
CA VAL A 186 -9.63 0.93 -14.03
C VAL A 186 -9.05 1.43 -15.33
N CYS A 187 -8.30 2.54 -15.27
CA CYS A 187 -7.58 3.13 -16.39
C CYS A 187 -6.10 2.77 -16.34
N HIS A 188 -5.44 2.72 -17.49
CA HIS A 188 -4.04 2.34 -17.60
C HIS A 188 -3.38 2.96 -18.86
N SER A 189 -2.11 2.75 -19.08
CA SER A 189 -1.31 3.31 -20.21
C SER A 189 -1.85 3.03 -21.61
N ARG A 190 -2.86 2.17 -21.76
CA ARG A 190 -3.56 1.89 -23.04
C ARG A 190 -4.98 2.42 -23.08
N THR A 191 -5.45 3.07 -21.99
CA THR A 191 -6.76 3.73 -21.98
C THR A 191 -6.73 4.94 -22.89
N LYS A 192 -7.71 5.03 -23.78
CA LYS A 192 -7.89 6.19 -24.63
C LYS A 192 -8.71 7.23 -23.88
N ASP A 193 -8.37 8.50 -24.07
CA ASP A 193 -9.08 9.63 -23.46
C ASP A 193 -9.35 9.44 -21.96
N LEU A 194 -8.28 9.50 -21.17
CA LEU A 194 -8.35 9.36 -19.72
C LEU A 194 -9.35 10.33 -19.06
N ALA A 195 -9.41 11.56 -19.60
CA ALA A 195 -10.33 12.60 -19.10
C ALA A 195 -11.80 12.24 -19.24
N LEU A 196 -12.17 11.47 -20.26
CA LEU A 196 -13.54 10.99 -20.43
C LEU A 196 -14.02 10.16 -19.24
N HIS A 197 -13.10 9.35 -18.67
CA HIS A 197 -13.41 8.52 -17.51
C HIS A 197 -13.38 9.32 -16.20
N THR A 198 -12.38 10.15 -16.00
CA THR A 198 -12.16 10.86 -14.73
C THR A 198 -13.17 11.99 -14.50
N ARG A 199 -13.65 12.66 -15.57
CA ARG A 199 -14.68 13.72 -15.47
C ARG A 199 -16.05 13.25 -14.97
N SER A 200 -16.32 11.96 -14.97
CA SER A 200 -17.56 11.39 -14.43
C SER A 200 -17.38 10.77 -13.03
N ALA A 201 -16.15 10.71 -12.52
CA ALA A 201 -15.84 10.03 -11.28
C ALA A 201 -16.20 10.88 -10.03
N ASP A 202 -16.75 10.22 -9.02
CA ASP A 202 -16.92 10.77 -7.67
C ASP A 202 -15.61 10.77 -6.89
N LEU A 203 -14.76 9.73 -7.13
CA LEU A 203 -13.43 9.58 -6.57
C LEU A 203 -12.45 9.18 -7.66
N VAL A 204 -11.30 9.85 -7.73
CA VAL A 204 -10.18 9.46 -8.59
C VAL A 204 -8.99 9.07 -7.75
N VAL A 205 -8.38 7.92 -8.07
CA VAL A 205 -7.18 7.41 -7.38
C VAL A 205 -6.06 7.21 -8.40
N PRO A 206 -5.18 8.20 -8.61
CA PRO A 206 -4.00 8.03 -9.43
C PRO A 206 -2.93 7.22 -8.69
N ALA A 207 -2.35 6.21 -9.38
CA ALA A 207 -1.39 5.25 -8.81
C ALA A 207 -0.49 4.63 -9.90
N VAL A 208 0.18 5.48 -10.69
CA VAL A 208 1.04 5.05 -11.82
C VAL A 208 2.48 5.52 -11.73
N GLY A 209 2.81 6.40 -10.75
CA GLY A 209 4.15 6.97 -10.62
C GLY A 209 4.51 7.90 -11.79
N GLN A 210 3.54 8.69 -12.26
CA GLN A 210 3.73 9.68 -13.31
C GLN A 210 3.15 11.02 -12.88
N ALA A 211 4.02 11.95 -12.52
CA ALA A 211 3.64 13.28 -12.08
C ALA A 211 2.79 14.01 -13.15
N GLY A 212 1.68 14.62 -12.69
CA GLY A 212 0.79 15.42 -13.54
C GLY A 212 -0.10 14.61 -14.49
N ILE A 213 -0.24 13.30 -14.30
CA ILE A 213 -1.15 12.47 -15.11
C ILE A 213 -2.62 12.84 -14.90
N LEU A 214 -2.96 13.40 -13.74
CA LEU A 214 -4.28 13.91 -13.40
C LEU A 214 -4.20 15.42 -13.18
N THR A 215 -5.01 16.18 -13.92
CA THR A 215 -5.11 17.64 -13.85
C THR A 215 -6.53 18.07 -13.51
N GLY A 216 -6.72 19.31 -13.04
CA GLY A 216 -8.02 19.81 -12.58
C GLY A 216 -9.11 19.80 -13.64
N ASP A 217 -8.78 20.05 -14.93
CA ASP A 217 -9.72 19.99 -16.05
C ASP A 217 -10.20 18.56 -16.37
N MET A 218 -9.57 17.56 -15.80
CA MET A 218 -9.95 16.14 -15.89
C MET A 218 -10.87 15.71 -14.75
N LEU A 219 -11.22 16.59 -13.80
CA LEU A 219 -12.08 16.29 -12.67
C LEU A 219 -13.49 16.83 -12.86
N LYS A 220 -14.47 16.15 -12.29
CA LYS A 220 -15.79 16.75 -12.09
C LYS A 220 -15.74 17.65 -10.84
N PRO A 221 -16.46 18.79 -10.82
CA PRO A 221 -16.57 19.62 -9.63
C PRO A 221 -17.06 18.82 -8.42
N GLY A 222 -16.38 18.96 -7.29
CA GLY A 222 -16.71 18.23 -6.06
C GLY A 222 -16.22 16.77 -6.00
N ALA A 223 -15.42 16.31 -6.97
CA ALA A 223 -14.78 15.00 -6.89
C ALA A 223 -13.78 14.92 -5.73
N TRP A 224 -13.56 13.72 -5.21
CA TRP A 224 -12.47 13.43 -4.30
C TRP A 224 -11.25 12.92 -5.07
N VAL A 225 -10.04 13.22 -4.58
CA VAL A 225 -8.78 12.72 -5.13
C VAL A 225 -7.94 12.12 -4.01
N ILE A 226 -7.66 10.81 -4.09
CA ILE A 226 -6.72 10.14 -3.17
C ILE A 226 -5.49 9.74 -4.00
N ASP A 227 -4.46 10.58 -3.93
CA ASP A 227 -3.23 10.40 -4.70
C ASP A 227 -2.28 9.41 -4.01
N VAL A 228 -1.92 8.36 -4.73
CA VAL A 228 -0.98 7.29 -4.30
C VAL A 228 0.38 7.44 -4.98
N GLY A 229 0.48 8.30 -6.00
CA GLY A 229 1.69 8.50 -6.77
C GLY A 229 2.85 9.02 -5.92
N ILE A 230 4.05 8.54 -6.23
CA ILE A 230 5.29 9.04 -5.64
C ILE A 230 6.29 9.27 -6.78
N ASN A 231 6.61 10.53 -7.02
CA ASN A 231 7.56 10.95 -8.04
C ASN A 231 8.62 11.86 -7.41
N VAL A 232 9.87 11.74 -7.82
CA VAL A 232 10.90 12.70 -7.44
C VAL A 232 10.62 14.01 -8.16
N ARG A 233 10.69 15.14 -7.45
CA ARG A 233 10.52 16.47 -8.06
C ARG A 233 11.58 16.72 -9.13
N PRO A 234 11.26 17.51 -10.18
CA PRO A 234 12.22 17.84 -11.24
C PRO A 234 13.50 18.51 -10.73
N ASP A 235 13.42 19.24 -9.60
CA ASP A 235 14.55 19.88 -8.93
C ASP A 235 15.37 18.92 -8.05
N GLY A 236 14.97 17.64 -7.95
CA GLY A 236 15.58 16.63 -7.08
C GLY A 236 15.29 16.82 -5.59
N GLN A 237 14.50 17.81 -5.20
CA GLN A 237 14.24 18.16 -3.79
C GLN A 237 12.84 17.71 -3.35
N GLY A 238 12.76 16.46 -2.86
CA GLY A 238 11.51 15.93 -2.32
C GLY A 238 10.66 15.18 -3.36
N ILE A 239 9.41 14.93 -2.99
CA ILE A 239 8.47 14.12 -3.79
C ILE A 239 7.21 14.91 -4.13
N ILE A 240 6.54 14.50 -5.20
CA ILE A 240 5.21 14.94 -5.62
C ILE A 240 4.36 13.74 -6.01
N GLY A 241 3.05 13.93 -6.06
CA GLY A 241 2.10 12.91 -6.47
C GLY A 241 1.95 12.76 -7.98
N ASP A 242 1.00 11.95 -8.35
CA ASP A 242 0.56 11.75 -9.74
C ASP A 242 -0.45 12.85 -10.16
N ALA A 243 -1.19 13.43 -9.20
CA ALA A 243 -2.06 14.57 -9.47
C ALA A 243 -1.27 15.89 -9.46
N ASP A 244 -1.57 16.77 -10.41
CA ASP A 244 -1.19 18.17 -10.29
C ASP A 244 -2.06 18.83 -9.20
N PHE A 245 -1.54 18.85 -7.99
CA PHE A 245 -2.25 19.32 -6.80
C PHE A 245 -2.80 20.74 -6.98
N ALA A 246 -2.02 21.64 -7.56
CA ALA A 246 -2.38 23.04 -7.70
C ALA A 246 -3.58 23.25 -8.65
N SER A 247 -3.68 22.46 -9.72
CA SER A 247 -4.81 22.52 -10.65
C SER A 247 -6.03 21.74 -10.16
N CYS A 248 -5.83 20.66 -9.37
CA CYS A 248 -6.91 19.82 -8.85
C CYS A 248 -7.61 20.45 -7.64
N GLU A 249 -6.87 21.06 -6.71
CA GLU A 249 -7.41 21.61 -5.46
C GLU A 249 -8.60 22.57 -5.63
N PRO A 250 -8.62 23.49 -6.62
CA PRO A 250 -9.77 24.39 -6.80
C PRO A 250 -11.06 23.70 -7.27
N ILE A 251 -10.95 22.51 -7.86
CA ILE A 251 -12.06 21.80 -8.51
C ILE A 251 -12.64 20.71 -7.60
N CYS A 252 -11.79 19.99 -6.85
CA CYS A 252 -12.22 18.87 -6.01
C CYS A 252 -12.76 19.36 -4.65
N GLU A 253 -13.60 18.52 -4.02
CA GLU A 253 -14.05 18.73 -2.64
C GLU A 253 -12.94 18.36 -1.63
N ALA A 254 -12.21 17.26 -1.92
CA ALA A 254 -11.14 16.79 -1.07
C ALA A 254 -9.99 16.21 -1.89
N ILE A 255 -8.74 16.40 -1.40
CA ILE A 255 -7.54 15.89 -2.05
C ILE A 255 -6.47 15.52 -1.02
N SER A 256 -5.80 14.37 -1.24
CA SER A 256 -4.64 14.01 -0.43
C SER A 256 -3.36 14.65 -0.97
N PRO A 257 -2.54 15.30 -0.11
CA PRO A 257 -1.26 15.87 -0.53
C PRO A 257 -0.17 14.78 -0.66
N VAL A 258 0.80 15.01 -1.53
CA VAL A 258 2.04 14.23 -1.59
C VAL A 258 3.23 15.19 -1.50
N PRO A 259 4.05 15.10 -0.43
CA PRO A 259 3.98 14.17 0.70
C PRO A 259 2.87 14.50 1.71
N GLY A 260 2.55 13.53 2.58
CA GLY A 260 1.65 13.73 3.72
C GLY A 260 0.27 13.07 3.61
N GLY A 261 -0.07 12.48 2.45
CA GLY A 261 -1.27 11.68 2.23
C GLY A 261 -1.08 10.19 2.51
N VAL A 262 -1.42 9.34 1.55
CA VAL A 262 -1.43 7.86 1.67
C VAL A 262 -0.09 7.28 2.15
N GLY A 263 1.04 7.81 1.68
CA GLY A 263 2.37 7.35 2.08
C GLY A 263 2.68 7.49 3.58
N ALA A 264 1.96 8.35 4.30
CA ALA A 264 2.09 8.45 5.76
C ALA A 264 1.38 7.30 6.49
N ILE A 265 0.43 6.64 5.84
CA ILE A 265 -0.36 5.54 6.40
C ILE A 265 0.30 4.19 6.13
N SER A 266 0.96 4.02 4.99
CA SER A 266 1.44 2.72 4.47
C SER A 266 2.31 1.96 5.47
N VAL A 267 3.23 2.64 6.17
CA VAL A 267 4.07 2.01 7.21
C VAL A 267 3.21 1.40 8.32
N THR A 268 2.19 2.13 8.79
CA THR A 268 1.30 1.65 9.85
C THR A 268 0.43 0.48 9.38
N MET A 269 0.03 0.47 8.10
CA MET A 269 -0.71 -0.65 7.50
C MET A 269 0.13 -1.94 7.44
N VAL A 270 1.44 -1.84 7.16
CA VAL A 270 2.36 -2.99 7.24
C VAL A 270 2.38 -3.54 8.67
N LEU A 271 2.48 -2.67 9.67
CA LEU A 271 2.52 -3.09 11.08
C LEU A 271 1.18 -3.67 11.57
N GLU A 272 0.06 -3.17 11.06
CA GLU A 272 -1.25 -3.79 11.32
C GLU A 272 -1.31 -5.22 10.76
N ALA A 273 -0.70 -5.45 9.61
CA ALA A 273 -0.65 -6.77 9.00
C ALA A 273 0.02 -7.84 9.87
N LEU A 274 0.96 -7.44 10.74
CA LEU A 274 1.61 -8.33 11.70
C LEU A 274 0.68 -8.80 12.82
N LEU A 275 -0.44 -8.12 13.01
CA LEU A 275 -1.42 -8.44 14.06
C LEU A 275 -2.63 -9.23 13.52
N ARG A 276 -2.56 -9.69 12.28
CA ARG A 276 -3.56 -10.59 11.72
C ARG A 276 -3.64 -11.87 12.56
N ASP A 277 -4.84 -12.24 13.01
CA ASP A 277 -5.05 -13.55 13.62
C ASP A 277 -4.94 -14.62 12.53
N GLN A 278 -4.26 -15.70 12.89
CA GLN A 278 -3.97 -16.86 12.01
C GLN A 278 -5.03 -17.94 12.25
N ASP A 279 -6.32 -17.52 12.33
CA ASP A 279 -7.43 -18.46 12.53
C ASP A 279 -7.82 -19.17 11.22
#